data_21f78a2691a90eb1b26270c548d2ad16
#
_entry.id   21f78a2691a90eb1b26270c548d2ad16
#
_cell.length_a   1.000
_cell.length_b   1.000
_cell.length_c   1.000
_cell.angle_alpha   90.00
_cell.angle_beta   90.00
_cell.angle_gamma   90.00
#
_symmetry.space_group_name_H-M   'P 1'
#
loop_
_entity.id
_entity.type
_entity.pdbx_description
1 polymer ?
#
loop_
_entity_poly.entity_id
_entity_poly.type
_entity_poly.pdbx_seq_one_letter_code
_entity_poly.pdbx_strand_id
1 'polypeptide(L)'
;VRVNNAAFSWHPEQSGWDTAQVVSHRNEPWFTSDDCFVALAPGDVSTTFGDAGAVSGTSGARPRVAGFVWTKIHGVSTDASTELSTGKIGELYLVGVDPAMQGQRIGTVLTSLALRQLATRHVSQFILYVEGDNTAALKVYERHGFTISRCDVAYRYDRCKYPLTEPR
;
A
#
# COMPACT_ATOMS: atom_id res chain seq x y z
N VAL A 1 -4.65 4.46 8.97
CA VAL A 1 -3.54 4.64 9.92
C VAL A 1 -3.07 3.29 10.47
N ARG A 2 -3.84 2.59 11.34
CA ARG A 2 -3.40 1.37 12.02
C ARG A 2 -2.78 0.32 11.07
N VAL A 3 -3.49 -0.05 10.00
CA VAL A 3 -3.01 -1.08 9.05
C VAL A 3 -1.78 -0.59 8.30
N ASN A 4 -1.73 0.70 7.92
CA ASN A 4 -0.56 1.29 7.29
C ASN A 4 0.69 1.13 8.18
N ASN A 5 0.60 1.60 9.42
CA ASN A 5 1.73 1.56 10.35
C ASN A 5 2.15 0.13 10.72
N ALA A 6 1.21 -0.81 10.75
CA ALA A 6 1.53 -2.21 10.97
C ALA A 6 2.18 -2.87 9.75
N ALA A 7 1.68 -2.59 8.53
CA ALA A 7 2.19 -3.15 7.28
C ALA A 7 3.59 -2.60 6.92
N PHE A 8 3.84 -1.33 7.26
CA PHE A 8 5.07 -0.60 6.93
C PHE A 8 5.90 -0.23 8.15
N SER A 9 5.81 -0.99 9.26
CA SER A 9 6.52 -0.69 10.51
C SER A 9 8.04 -0.57 10.36
N TRP A 10 8.62 -1.19 9.35
CA TRP A 10 10.04 -1.18 9.02
C TRP A 10 10.43 -0.08 8.01
N HIS A 11 9.45 0.54 7.31
CA HIS A 11 9.73 1.50 6.24
C HIS A 11 9.92 2.91 6.83
N PRO A 12 11.05 3.60 6.54
CA PRO A 12 11.37 4.87 7.18
C PRO A 12 10.40 6.01 6.87
N GLU A 13 9.78 6.00 5.67
CA GLU A 13 8.90 7.08 5.21
C GLU A 13 7.40 6.76 5.34
N GLN A 14 7.05 5.47 5.43
CA GLN A 14 5.64 5.03 5.49
C GLN A 14 5.20 4.57 6.86
N SER A 15 6.13 4.39 7.80
CA SER A 15 5.81 4.07 9.19
C SER A 15 5.41 5.33 9.97
N GLY A 16 4.62 5.13 11.02
CA GLY A 16 4.30 6.22 11.94
C GLY A 16 3.32 7.27 11.43
N TRP A 17 2.60 6.99 10.36
CA TRP A 17 1.57 7.92 9.88
C TRP A 17 0.51 8.15 10.93
N ASP A 18 0.07 9.40 11.01
CA ASP A 18 -1.10 9.82 11.77
C ASP A 18 -2.30 10.11 10.86
N THR A 19 -3.40 10.55 11.45
CA THR A 19 -4.60 10.89 10.70
C THR A 19 -4.39 12.12 9.80
N ALA A 20 -3.57 13.08 10.23
CA ALA A 20 -3.31 14.30 9.46
C ALA A 20 -2.56 13.98 8.16
N GLN A 21 -1.60 13.06 8.21
CA GLN A 21 -0.87 12.60 7.03
C GLN A 21 -1.80 11.87 6.04
N VAL A 22 -2.69 11.01 6.52
CA VAL A 22 -3.69 10.35 5.66
C VAL A 22 -4.62 11.39 5.01
N VAL A 23 -5.06 12.40 5.76
CA VAL A 23 -5.88 13.49 5.22
C VAL A 23 -5.11 14.31 4.19
N SER A 24 -3.84 14.59 4.44
CA SER A 24 -2.98 15.28 3.47
C SER A 24 -2.90 14.54 2.14
N HIS A 25 -2.64 13.23 2.16
CA HIS A 25 -2.62 12.41 0.94
C HIS A 25 -3.98 12.35 0.23
N ARG A 26 -5.10 12.40 0.97
CA ARG A 26 -6.44 12.48 0.38
C ARG A 26 -6.73 13.82 -0.29
N ASN A 27 -6.05 14.87 0.11
CA ASN A 27 -6.20 16.22 -0.45
C ASN A 27 -5.28 16.48 -1.64
N GLU A 28 -4.44 15.51 -2.01
CA GLU A 28 -3.61 15.60 -3.19
C GLU A 28 -4.47 15.69 -4.47
N PRO A 29 -4.10 16.54 -5.44
CA PRO A 29 -4.91 16.76 -6.64
C PRO A 29 -5.15 15.50 -7.49
N TRP A 30 -4.31 14.50 -7.34
CA TRP A 30 -4.39 13.22 -8.07
C TRP A 30 -5.33 12.21 -7.38
N PHE A 31 -5.68 12.41 -6.11
CA PHE A 31 -6.47 11.45 -5.34
C PHE A 31 -7.96 11.57 -5.64
N THR A 32 -8.60 10.44 -5.88
CA THR A 32 -10.06 10.29 -5.88
C THR A 32 -10.48 9.14 -4.97
N SER A 33 -11.73 9.16 -4.47
CA SER A 33 -12.24 8.06 -3.63
C SER A 33 -12.27 6.72 -4.38
N ASP A 34 -12.42 6.75 -5.69
CA ASP A 34 -12.47 5.58 -6.56
C ASP A 34 -11.10 4.90 -6.72
N ASP A 35 -10.03 5.60 -6.32
CA ASP A 35 -8.67 5.10 -6.40
C ASP A 35 -8.20 4.44 -5.08
N CYS A 36 -9.12 4.25 -4.11
CA CYS A 36 -8.82 3.63 -2.83
C CYS A 36 -9.80 2.50 -2.50
N PHE A 37 -9.29 1.29 -2.32
CA PHE A 37 -10.07 0.14 -1.87
C PHE A 37 -9.62 -0.31 -0.49
N VAL A 38 -10.59 -0.74 0.32
CA VAL A 38 -10.36 -1.23 1.67
C VAL A 38 -10.97 -2.62 1.81
N ALA A 39 -10.15 -3.58 2.23
CA ALA A 39 -10.62 -4.90 2.63
C ALA A 39 -11.05 -4.87 4.09
N LEU A 40 -12.28 -5.34 4.36
CA LEU A 40 -12.83 -5.43 5.70
C LEU A 40 -12.90 -6.90 6.12
N ALA A 41 -12.43 -7.19 7.33
CA ALA A 41 -12.67 -8.46 8.01
C ALA A 41 -13.84 -8.32 8.98
N PRO A 42 -14.58 -9.41 9.27
CA PRO A 42 -15.54 -9.43 10.37
C PRO A 42 -14.88 -8.94 11.65
N GLY A 43 -15.55 -8.11 12.42
CA GLY A 43 -15.07 -7.71 13.74
C GLY A 43 -15.12 -8.89 14.71
N ASP A 44 -14.26 -8.89 15.73
CA ASP A 44 -14.32 -9.88 16.78
C ASP A 44 -15.66 -9.72 17.53
N VAL A 45 -16.48 -10.76 17.52
CA VAL A 45 -17.64 -10.85 18.41
C VAL A 45 -17.08 -11.17 19.79
N SER A 46 -16.82 -10.14 20.59
CA SER A 46 -16.52 -10.34 22.01
C SER A 46 -17.77 -10.88 22.69
N THR A 47 -17.90 -12.19 22.80
CA THR A 47 -18.84 -12.81 23.71
C THR A 47 -18.31 -12.63 25.13
N THR A 48 -18.63 -11.52 25.77
CA THR A 48 -18.56 -11.42 27.22
C THR A 48 -19.66 -12.33 27.78
N PHE A 49 -19.29 -13.51 28.22
CA PHE A 49 -20.14 -14.32 29.07
C PHE A 49 -20.28 -13.59 30.41
N GLY A 50 -21.29 -12.74 30.52
CA GLY A 50 -21.73 -12.23 31.82
C GLY A 50 -22.44 -13.37 32.57
N ASP A 51 -22.14 -13.50 33.85
CA ASP A 51 -22.58 -14.51 34.78
C ASP A 51 -24.08 -14.32 35.19
N ALA A 52 -24.95 -14.25 34.24
CA ALA A 52 -26.41 -14.34 34.41
C ALA A 52 -27.08 -14.44 33.04
N GLY A 53 -27.49 -15.59 32.68
CA GLY A 53 -28.42 -16.10 31.64
C GLY A 53 -29.30 -15.16 30.80
N ALA A 54 -28.83 -14.01 30.40
CA ALA A 54 -29.51 -13.14 29.45
C ALA A 54 -28.67 -13.06 28.17
N VAL A 55 -29.19 -13.68 27.10
CA VAL A 55 -28.72 -13.45 25.73
C VAL A 55 -29.12 -12.02 25.38
N SER A 56 -28.28 -11.06 25.75
CA SER A 56 -28.44 -9.68 25.33
C SER A 56 -27.75 -9.50 23.98
N GLY A 57 -28.53 -9.14 23.01
CA GLY A 57 -28.31 -8.66 21.67
C GLY A 57 -26.89 -8.72 21.10
N THR A 58 -26.76 -9.28 19.90
CA THR A 58 -25.66 -9.13 18.98
C THR A 58 -25.23 -7.66 18.91
N SER A 59 -24.30 -7.25 19.76
CA SER A 59 -23.57 -6.00 19.60
C SER A 59 -22.77 -6.19 18.30
N GLY A 60 -23.21 -5.55 17.22
CA GLY A 60 -22.59 -5.65 15.92
C GLY A 60 -21.13 -5.25 16.00
N ALA A 61 -20.24 -6.24 16.04
CA ALA A 61 -18.82 -6.00 16.03
C ALA A 61 -18.47 -5.20 14.76
N ARG A 62 -17.89 -4.01 14.94
CA ARG A 62 -17.56 -3.16 13.80
C ARG A 62 -16.52 -3.87 12.94
N PRO A 63 -16.70 -3.92 11.60
CA PRO A 63 -15.73 -4.53 10.71
C PRO A 63 -14.36 -3.87 10.89
N ARG A 64 -13.32 -4.69 10.87
CA ARG A 64 -11.94 -4.26 11.02
C ARG A 64 -11.27 -4.17 9.66
N VAL A 65 -10.53 -3.10 9.41
CA VAL A 65 -9.72 -2.97 8.20
C VAL A 65 -8.62 -4.04 8.23
N ALA A 66 -8.62 -4.91 7.22
CA ALA A 66 -7.68 -6.00 7.02
C ALA A 66 -6.58 -5.64 6.01
N GLY A 67 -6.87 -4.74 5.08
CA GLY A 67 -5.92 -4.26 4.10
C GLY A 67 -6.50 -3.11 3.28
N PHE A 68 -5.65 -2.50 2.49
CA PHE A 68 -6.04 -1.41 1.59
C PHE A 68 -5.11 -1.35 0.38
N VAL A 69 -5.59 -0.71 -0.69
CA VAL A 69 -4.78 -0.31 -1.84
C VAL A 69 -5.18 1.09 -2.28
N TRP A 70 -4.20 1.92 -2.58
CA TRP A 70 -4.36 3.21 -3.26
C TRP A 70 -3.70 3.13 -4.61
N THR A 71 -4.39 3.65 -5.62
CA THR A 71 -3.85 3.81 -6.97
C THR A 71 -3.64 5.28 -7.28
N LYS A 72 -2.73 5.56 -8.20
CA LYS A 72 -2.44 6.90 -8.69
C LYS A 72 -2.33 6.86 -10.20
N ILE A 73 -2.88 7.86 -10.87
CA ILE A 73 -2.74 8.02 -12.32
C ILE A 73 -1.83 9.22 -12.58
N HIS A 74 -0.72 8.94 -13.25
CA HIS A 74 0.17 9.97 -13.76
C HIS A 74 -0.35 10.46 -15.10
N GLY A 75 -0.30 11.78 -15.30
CA GLY A 75 -0.60 12.39 -16.59
C GLY A 75 0.38 11.91 -17.67
N VAL A 76 0.08 12.23 -18.92
CA VAL A 76 0.99 11.97 -20.03
C VAL A 76 2.31 12.68 -19.74
N SER A 77 3.40 11.92 -19.59
CA SER A 77 4.73 12.50 -19.50
C SER A 77 5.05 13.11 -20.88
N THR A 78 5.27 14.42 -20.89
CA THR A 78 5.73 15.14 -22.09
C THR A 78 7.24 15.12 -22.24
N ASP A 79 7.94 14.27 -21.45
CA ASP A 79 9.37 14.11 -21.59
C ASP A 79 9.71 13.45 -22.93
N ALA A 80 10.16 14.28 -23.85
CA ALA A 80 10.54 13.92 -25.23
C ALA A 80 11.75 12.96 -25.32
N SER A 81 12.28 12.51 -24.18
CA SER A 81 13.43 11.59 -24.11
C SER A 81 13.06 10.11 -24.00
N THR A 82 11.78 9.78 -23.89
CA THR A 82 11.33 8.37 -23.82
C THR A 82 10.29 8.15 -24.93
N GLU A 83 10.72 7.62 -26.03
CA GLU A 83 9.89 7.34 -27.24
C GLU A 83 8.75 6.33 -27.04
N LEU A 84 8.29 6.03 -25.83
CA LEU A 84 7.42 4.88 -25.59
C LEU A 84 6.20 5.09 -24.71
N SER A 85 5.70 6.29 -24.46
CA SER A 85 4.40 6.35 -23.79
C SER A 85 3.65 7.65 -24.03
N THR A 86 2.78 7.65 -25.05
CA THR A 86 1.75 8.68 -25.23
C THR A 86 0.52 8.43 -24.33
N GLY A 87 0.59 7.49 -23.38
CA GLY A 87 -0.54 7.05 -22.56
C GLY A 87 -0.38 7.39 -21.07
N LYS A 88 -1.50 7.39 -20.36
CA LYS A 88 -1.51 7.50 -18.89
C LYS A 88 -0.81 6.30 -18.24
N ILE A 89 -0.07 6.55 -17.17
CA ILE A 89 0.56 5.50 -16.36
C ILE A 89 -0.27 5.34 -15.08
N GLY A 90 -0.69 4.12 -14.77
CA GLY A 90 -1.34 3.76 -13.51
C GLY A 90 -0.33 3.19 -12.53
N GLU A 91 -0.32 3.69 -11.31
CA GLU A 91 0.56 3.24 -10.25
C GLU A 91 -0.25 2.58 -9.12
N LEU A 92 0.20 1.41 -8.68
CA LEU A 92 -0.18 0.87 -7.37
C LEU A 92 0.63 1.63 -6.32
N TYR A 93 0.08 2.77 -5.85
CA TYR A 93 0.81 3.73 -5.02
C TYR A 93 1.08 3.20 -3.60
N LEU A 94 0.08 2.60 -2.97
CA LEU A 94 0.21 1.97 -1.65
C LEU A 94 -0.61 0.67 -1.61
N VAL A 95 -0.01 -0.41 -1.15
CA VAL A 95 -0.71 -1.68 -0.88
C VAL A 95 -0.30 -2.17 0.50
N GLY A 96 -1.24 -2.20 1.43
CA GLY A 96 -0.98 -2.64 2.80
C GLY A 96 -1.96 -3.73 3.25
N VAL A 97 -1.44 -4.77 3.90
CA VAL A 97 -2.23 -5.83 4.53
C VAL A 97 -1.81 -5.93 5.99
N ASP A 98 -2.80 -5.94 6.89
CA ASP A 98 -2.56 -6.17 8.32
C ASP A 98 -1.72 -7.45 8.50
N PRO A 99 -0.55 -7.39 9.17
CA PRO A 99 0.30 -8.57 9.39
C PRO A 99 -0.46 -9.77 9.97
N ALA A 100 -1.44 -9.54 10.85
CA ALA A 100 -2.27 -10.58 11.43
C ALA A 100 -3.24 -11.24 10.41
N MET A 101 -3.41 -10.64 9.23
CA MET A 101 -4.33 -11.09 8.18
C MET A 101 -3.59 -11.52 6.90
N GLN A 102 -2.27 -11.53 6.93
CA GLN A 102 -1.46 -12.02 5.82
C GLN A 102 -1.67 -13.51 5.57
N GLY A 103 -1.29 -14.02 4.41
CA GLY A 103 -1.52 -15.42 4.02
C GLY A 103 -2.94 -15.72 3.52
N GLN A 104 -3.91 -14.83 3.69
CA GLN A 104 -5.32 -14.99 3.30
C GLN A 104 -5.63 -14.44 1.90
N ARG A 105 -4.64 -14.22 1.07
CA ARG A 105 -4.75 -13.68 -0.32
C ARG A 105 -5.33 -12.27 -0.42
N ILE A 106 -5.43 -11.53 0.69
CA ILE A 106 -6.00 -10.16 0.69
C ILE A 106 -5.20 -9.26 -0.26
N GLY A 107 -3.86 -9.29 -0.20
CA GLY A 107 -3.02 -8.52 -1.10
C GLY A 107 -3.25 -8.86 -2.58
N THR A 108 -3.44 -10.13 -2.91
CA THR A 108 -3.77 -10.57 -4.27
C THR A 108 -5.09 -9.98 -4.76
N VAL A 109 -6.13 -10.04 -3.93
CA VAL A 109 -7.46 -9.49 -4.27
C VAL A 109 -7.39 -7.97 -4.45
N LEU A 110 -6.73 -7.26 -3.52
CA LEU A 110 -6.58 -5.80 -3.58
C LEU A 110 -5.80 -5.38 -4.84
N THR A 111 -4.71 -6.08 -5.18
CA THR A 111 -3.95 -5.85 -6.41
C THR A 111 -4.81 -6.06 -7.65
N SER A 112 -5.59 -7.16 -7.71
CA SER A 112 -6.51 -7.43 -8.83
C SER A 112 -7.57 -6.34 -8.98
N LEU A 113 -8.15 -5.86 -7.88
CA LEU A 113 -9.14 -4.77 -7.91
C LEU A 113 -8.53 -3.47 -8.40
N ALA A 114 -7.35 -3.11 -7.90
CA ALA A 114 -6.62 -1.92 -8.33
C ALA A 114 -6.31 -1.94 -9.83
N LEU A 115 -5.78 -3.06 -10.34
CA LEU A 115 -5.49 -3.20 -11.76
C LEU A 115 -6.74 -3.10 -12.62
N ARG A 116 -7.85 -3.71 -12.20
CA ARG A 116 -9.14 -3.59 -12.90
C ARG A 116 -9.63 -2.14 -12.93
N GLN A 117 -9.56 -1.43 -11.80
CA GLN A 117 -9.95 -0.03 -11.71
C GLN A 117 -9.10 0.84 -12.65
N LEU A 118 -7.77 0.69 -12.59
CA LEU A 118 -6.86 1.43 -13.46
C LEU A 118 -7.11 1.14 -14.95
N ALA A 119 -7.44 -0.12 -15.31
CA ALA A 119 -7.77 -0.49 -16.68
C ALA A 119 -9.02 0.24 -17.21
N THR A 120 -10.02 0.51 -16.36
CA THR A 120 -11.20 1.30 -16.75
C THR A 120 -10.89 2.78 -17.04
N ARG A 121 -9.73 3.26 -16.56
CA ARG A 121 -9.27 4.64 -16.71
C ARG A 121 -8.37 4.85 -17.94
N HIS A 122 -8.29 3.84 -18.81
CA HIS A 122 -7.51 3.87 -20.06
C HIS A 122 -6.02 4.19 -19.82
N VAL A 123 -5.42 3.57 -18.82
CA VAL A 123 -3.97 3.61 -18.63
C VAL A 123 -3.29 2.63 -19.60
N SER A 124 -2.15 3.00 -20.13
CA SER A 124 -1.37 2.20 -21.08
C SER A 124 -0.32 1.32 -20.41
N GLN A 125 0.10 1.69 -19.20
CA GLN A 125 1.15 1.00 -18.46
C GLN A 125 0.84 1.01 -16.97
N PHE A 126 1.18 -0.08 -16.29
CA PHE A 126 1.07 -0.21 -14.82
C PHE A 126 2.45 -0.26 -14.20
N ILE A 127 2.66 0.50 -13.14
CA ILE A 127 3.90 0.50 -12.38
C ILE A 127 3.63 0.33 -10.88
N LEU A 128 4.64 -0.09 -10.15
CA LEU A 128 4.69 -0.06 -8.70
C LEU A 128 6.14 0.00 -8.23
N TYR A 129 6.32 0.41 -7.00
CA TYR A 129 7.60 0.37 -6.30
C TYR A 129 7.51 -0.61 -5.13
N VAL A 130 8.54 -1.41 -4.95
CA VAL A 130 8.60 -2.42 -3.89
C VAL A 130 10.04 -2.63 -3.45
N GLU A 131 10.24 -2.83 -2.15
CA GLU A 131 11.55 -3.18 -1.62
C GLU A 131 11.97 -4.57 -2.12
N GLY A 132 13.25 -4.69 -2.51
CA GLY A 132 13.77 -5.92 -3.12
C GLY A 132 13.78 -7.14 -2.20
N ASP A 133 13.70 -6.95 -0.88
CA ASP A 133 13.62 -8.00 0.12
C ASP A 133 12.17 -8.38 0.49
N ASN A 134 11.17 -7.64 0.02
CA ASN A 134 9.74 -7.95 0.23
C ASN A 134 9.28 -9.09 -0.69
N THR A 135 9.80 -10.29 -0.43
CA THR A 135 9.53 -11.48 -1.25
C THR A 135 8.05 -11.86 -1.33
N ALA A 136 7.27 -11.53 -0.30
CA ALA A 136 5.83 -11.79 -0.29
C ALA A 136 5.08 -10.92 -1.31
N ALA A 137 5.38 -9.62 -1.35
CA ALA A 137 4.79 -8.69 -2.31
C ALA A 137 5.28 -8.99 -3.74
N LEU A 138 6.56 -9.24 -3.94
CA LEU A 138 7.12 -9.61 -5.25
C LEU A 138 6.37 -10.80 -5.87
N LYS A 139 6.13 -11.87 -5.13
CA LYS A 139 5.35 -13.03 -5.60
C LYS A 139 3.91 -12.67 -5.99
N VAL A 140 3.28 -11.71 -5.32
CA VAL A 140 1.95 -11.25 -5.69
C VAL A 140 2.02 -10.52 -7.02
N TYR A 141 2.96 -9.62 -7.20
CA TYR A 141 3.09 -8.80 -8.40
C TYR A 141 3.51 -9.63 -9.62
N GLU A 142 4.45 -10.55 -9.48
CA GLU A 142 4.82 -11.51 -10.54
C GLU A 142 3.64 -12.33 -11.03
N ARG A 143 2.77 -12.80 -10.14
CA ARG A 143 1.52 -13.52 -10.51
C ARG A 143 0.53 -12.67 -11.28
N HIS A 144 0.60 -11.35 -11.13
CA HIS A 144 -0.20 -10.40 -11.89
C HIS A 144 0.47 -9.93 -13.19
N GLY A 145 1.62 -10.51 -13.55
CA GLY A 145 2.34 -10.22 -14.78
C GLY A 145 3.30 -9.04 -14.70
N PHE A 146 3.58 -8.51 -13.51
CA PHE A 146 4.63 -7.50 -13.35
C PHE A 146 6.01 -8.13 -13.51
N THR A 147 6.90 -7.39 -14.14
CA THR A 147 8.32 -7.72 -14.27
C THR A 147 9.16 -6.55 -13.76
N ILE A 148 10.36 -6.85 -13.26
CA ILE A 148 11.28 -5.81 -12.81
C ILE A 148 11.76 -5.02 -14.03
N SER A 149 11.51 -3.71 -14.04
CA SER A 149 11.98 -2.80 -15.08
C SER A 149 13.22 -2.03 -14.66
N ARG A 150 13.34 -1.72 -13.37
CA ARG A 150 14.48 -0.96 -12.81
C ARG A 150 14.71 -1.34 -11.34
N CYS A 151 15.98 -1.27 -10.92
CA CYS A 151 16.37 -1.35 -9.51
C CYS A 151 17.11 -0.08 -9.13
N ASP A 152 16.65 0.58 -8.06
CA ASP A 152 17.33 1.73 -7.48
C ASP A 152 18.03 1.30 -6.19
N VAL A 153 19.24 1.80 -5.94
CA VAL A 153 20.02 1.50 -4.75
C VAL A 153 20.34 2.79 -4.01
N ALA A 154 19.93 2.88 -2.75
CA ALA A 154 20.25 4.00 -1.90
C ALA A 154 21.52 3.68 -1.06
N TYR A 155 22.47 4.60 -1.05
CA TYR A 155 23.65 4.51 -0.19
C TYR A 155 23.51 5.50 0.97
N ARG A 156 23.75 5.01 2.19
CA ARG A 156 23.80 5.85 3.38
C ARG A 156 25.21 5.84 3.97
N TYR A 157 25.77 7.02 4.17
CA TYR A 157 27.04 7.19 4.85
C TYR A 157 26.83 7.26 6.37
N ASP A 158 27.49 6.39 7.11
CA ASP A 158 27.43 6.37 8.58
C ASP A 158 28.66 7.09 9.17
N ARG A 159 28.44 8.35 9.59
CA ARG A 159 29.51 9.18 10.22
C ARG A 159 30.03 8.61 11.54
N CYS A 160 29.28 7.80 12.25
CA CYS A 160 29.73 7.18 13.48
C CYS A 160 30.73 6.05 13.21
N LYS A 161 30.56 5.31 12.11
CA LYS A 161 31.49 4.26 11.69
C LYS A 161 32.71 4.79 10.93
N TYR A 162 32.51 5.85 10.16
CA TYR A 162 33.54 6.40 9.27
C TYR A 162 33.63 7.92 9.50
N PRO A 163 34.29 8.39 10.59
CA PRO A 163 34.46 9.82 10.82
C PRO A 163 35.28 10.45 9.68
N LEU A 164 34.78 11.58 9.17
CA LEU A 164 35.54 12.37 8.19
C LEU A 164 36.78 12.90 8.88
N THR A 165 37.96 12.44 8.46
CA THR A 165 39.23 13.08 8.85
C THR A 165 39.36 14.38 8.04
N GLU A 166 39.60 15.49 8.75
CA GLU A 166 39.91 16.74 8.06
C GLU A 166 41.13 16.54 7.14
N PRO A 167 41.09 17.07 5.90
CA PRO A 167 42.25 17.04 5.03
C PRO A 167 43.34 17.89 5.68
N ARG A 168 44.54 17.32 5.82
CA ARG A 168 45.76 18.03 6.28
C ARG A 168 46.19 19.04 5.26
#